data_13b8dc464850476009786f7b7bc05145
#
_entry.id   13b8dc464850476009786f7b7bc05145
#
_cell.length_a   1.000
_cell.length_b   1.000
_cell.length_c   1.000
_cell.angle_alpha   90.00
_cell.angle_beta   90.00
_cell.angle_gamma   90.00
#
_symmetry.space_group_name_H-M   'P 1'
#
loop_
_entity.id
_entity.type
_entity.pdbx_description
1 polymer ?
#
loop_
_entity_poly.entity_id
_entity_poly.type
_entity_poly.pdbx_seq_one_letter_code
_entity_poly.pdbx_strand_id
1 'polypeptide(L)'
;MAAGRSTALLVTLAMLAATAAWAADDAVARATQLYEKRHYRDAARTLETALPSLDPARQATASLTLGIVYLGTAELHRELSQSATPMQLEYLKALAAIRGPGASRLASFYLGQTLLESGRPAEAIKVLERFAAEPGVEPGFRAQARAHLGLAHFVRKDVTTARALWNSLEARDPQTRATLAAVYSRAGITEPAPVALADAVLKDIGERPAALVRQKLIGVYARAGLTARALALVDQTDLKAPSSTEVLGPAKTINFYDPALLGELAVLYRHASRLALERAAADARVRGTAEYYLGAAFLEAGDVERALQATRAFLALPGAPPAYRNRALVREATARSLLARRADGGSAWAALARDTASDPDLLADMVAACVRHRLECAEIEPRAVRAAEAGERRKTAALNFALGTYHLRKGDLPRAVAYLESARDKAQKNRIEANDPVLLVNLAEAYYRTTQFSESLEIYFEMSQQFPVVRRLQEPLQGVYSMTHKSAGDVKIF
;
A
#
# COMPACT_ATOMS: atom_id res chain seq x y z
N MET A 1 -11.97 -3.05 7.59
CA MET A 1 -12.44 -1.96 6.69
C MET A 1 -12.59 -2.39 5.24
N ALA A 2 -11.85 -3.37 4.74
CA ALA A 2 -11.95 -3.80 3.35
C ALA A 2 -13.22 -4.63 3.08
N ALA A 3 -13.57 -5.61 3.89
CA ALA A 3 -14.80 -6.38 3.70
C ALA A 3 -16.07 -5.51 3.77
N GLY A 4 -16.11 -4.56 4.70
CA GLY A 4 -17.21 -3.61 4.78
C GLY A 4 -17.16 -2.51 3.70
N ARG A 5 -16.00 -2.26 3.05
CA ARG A 5 -15.90 -1.31 1.93
C ARG A 5 -16.39 -1.92 0.61
N SER A 6 -16.14 -3.22 0.38
CA SER A 6 -16.67 -3.89 -0.82
C SER A 6 -18.19 -3.97 -0.81
N THR A 7 -18.81 -4.28 0.34
CA THR A 7 -20.28 -4.27 0.49
C THR A 7 -20.86 -2.85 0.43
N ALA A 8 -20.20 -1.89 1.07
CA ALA A 8 -20.61 -0.50 1.03
C ALA A 8 -20.46 0.10 -0.39
N LEU A 9 -19.40 -0.26 -1.11
CA LEU A 9 -19.21 0.13 -2.51
C LEU A 9 -20.33 -0.41 -3.39
N LEU A 10 -20.70 -1.68 -3.25
CA LEU A 10 -21.78 -2.29 -3.99
C LEU A 10 -23.13 -1.60 -3.73
N VAL A 11 -23.41 -1.26 -2.48
CA VAL A 11 -24.64 -0.53 -2.13
C VAL A 11 -24.61 0.91 -2.66
N THR A 12 -23.47 1.60 -2.59
CA THR A 12 -23.34 2.96 -3.13
C THR A 12 -23.45 2.98 -4.64
N LEU A 13 -22.82 2.04 -5.34
CA LEU A 13 -22.87 1.94 -6.79
C LEU A 13 -24.26 1.47 -7.26
N ALA A 14 -24.92 0.57 -6.53
CA ALA A 14 -26.29 0.17 -6.82
C ALA A 14 -27.30 1.31 -6.62
N MET A 15 -27.13 2.17 -5.60
CA MET A 15 -27.99 3.35 -5.41
C MET A 15 -27.72 4.44 -6.46
N LEU A 16 -26.49 4.62 -6.92
CA LEU A 16 -26.15 5.53 -8.00
C LEU A 16 -26.64 5.02 -9.37
N ALA A 17 -26.61 3.72 -9.61
CA ALA A 17 -27.15 3.10 -10.82
C ALA A 17 -28.67 3.26 -10.95
N ALA A 18 -29.40 3.33 -9.85
CA ALA A 18 -30.86 3.47 -9.86
C ALA A 18 -31.37 4.86 -10.24
N THR A 19 -30.51 5.89 -10.33
CA THR A 19 -30.94 7.29 -10.54
C THR A 19 -30.50 7.94 -11.84
N ALA A 20 -29.74 7.29 -12.73
CA ALA A 20 -29.20 7.90 -13.96
C ALA A 20 -29.35 7.05 -15.21
N ALA A 21 -30.08 7.57 -16.19
CA ALA A 21 -30.50 6.89 -17.42
C ALA A 21 -29.39 6.55 -18.43
N TRP A 22 -29.40 5.36 -18.85
CA TRP A 22 -29.17 4.58 -20.08
C TRP A 22 -27.91 4.64 -20.95
N ALA A 23 -27.01 5.58 -20.95
CA ALA A 23 -25.83 5.49 -21.84
C ALA A 23 -24.46 5.89 -21.20
N ALA A 24 -24.46 6.52 -20.05
CA ALA A 24 -23.24 6.69 -19.23
C ALA A 24 -22.99 5.49 -18.34
N ASP A 25 -24.02 4.72 -18.20
CA ASP A 25 -24.04 3.47 -17.44
C ASP A 25 -22.95 2.50 -17.87
N ASP A 26 -22.47 2.54 -19.12
CA ASP A 26 -21.54 1.53 -19.63
C ASP A 26 -20.13 1.69 -19.02
N ALA A 27 -19.55 2.89 -18.96
CA ALA A 27 -18.19 3.06 -18.44
C ALA A 27 -18.12 2.89 -16.91
N VAL A 28 -19.08 3.48 -16.18
CA VAL A 28 -19.15 3.36 -14.71
C VAL A 28 -19.53 1.92 -14.32
N ALA A 29 -20.52 1.33 -14.98
CA ALA A 29 -20.94 -0.05 -14.75
C ALA A 29 -19.80 -1.03 -15.09
N ARG A 30 -19.13 -0.85 -16.22
CA ARG A 30 -17.99 -1.66 -16.62
C ARG A 30 -16.82 -1.52 -15.63
N ALA A 31 -16.48 -0.30 -15.20
CA ALA A 31 -15.44 -0.07 -14.20
C ALA A 31 -15.80 -0.71 -12.85
N THR A 32 -17.08 -0.66 -12.46
CA THR A 32 -17.58 -1.34 -11.26
C THR A 32 -17.38 -2.85 -11.36
N GLN A 33 -17.79 -3.47 -12.48
CA GLN A 33 -17.59 -4.89 -12.71
C GLN A 33 -16.10 -5.29 -12.69
N LEU A 34 -15.23 -4.47 -13.30
CA LEU A 34 -13.80 -4.69 -13.28
C LEU A 34 -13.24 -4.58 -11.86
N TYR A 35 -13.70 -3.60 -11.08
CA TYR A 35 -13.30 -3.45 -9.67
C TYR A 35 -13.76 -4.64 -8.82
N GLU A 36 -14.96 -5.12 -8.99
CA GLU A 36 -15.48 -6.32 -8.34
C GLU A 36 -14.67 -7.57 -8.68
N LYS A 37 -14.23 -7.68 -9.95
CA LYS A 37 -13.32 -8.73 -10.42
C LYS A 37 -11.86 -8.50 -10.01
N ARG A 38 -11.57 -7.47 -9.22
CA ARG A 38 -10.22 -7.09 -8.76
C ARG A 38 -9.28 -6.59 -9.86
N HIS A 39 -9.78 -6.28 -11.04
CA HIS A 39 -9.02 -5.65 -12.13
C HIS A 39 -8.91 -4.14 -11.91
N TYR A 40 -8.29 -3.72 -10.82
CA TYR A 40 -8.31 -2.34 -10.34
C TYR A 40 -7.73 -1.34 -11.35
N ARG A 41 -6.61 -1.69 -12.01
CA ARG A 41 -6.03 -0.78 -13.01
C ARG A 41 -6.89 -0.64 -14.26
N ASP A 42 -7.53 -1.73 -14.70
CA ASP A 42 -8.43 -1.69 -15.86
C ASP A 42 -9.71 -0.91 -15.52
N ALA A 43 -10.22 -1.04 -14.29
CA ALA A 43 -11.33 -0.23 -13.80
C ALA A 43 -10.99 1.27 -13.85
N ALA A 44 -9.82 1.65 -13.33
CA ALA A 44 -9.36 3.03 -13.37
C ALA A 44 -9.19 3.54 -14.80
N ARG A 45 -8.51 2.79 -15.68
CA ARG A 45 -8.32 3.16 -17.11
C ARG A 45 -9.64 3.35 -17.85
N THR A 46 -10.61 2.48 -17.59
CA THR A 46 -11.94 2.61 -18.20
C THR A 46 -12.55 3.97 -17.88
N LEU A 47 -12.45 4.42 -16.63
CA LEU A 47 -12.98 5.72 -16.21
C LEU A 47 -12.10 6.89 -16.68
N GLU A 48 -10.78 6.78 -16.59
CA GLU A 48 -9.84 7.79 -17.08
C GLU A 48 -10.06 8.11 -18.56
N THR A 49 -10.26 7.08 -19.37
CA THR A 49 -10.50 7.21 -20.81
C THR A 49 -11.88 7.81 -21.12
N ALA A 50 -12.90 7.45 -20.36
CA ALA A 50 -14.26 7.93 -20.59
C ALA A 50 -14.47 9.38 -20.10
N LEU A 51 -13.83 9.78 -19.01
CA LEU A 51 -14.06 11.06 -18.33
C LEU A 51 -14.08 12.29 -19.27
N PRO A 52 -13.16 12.48 -20.23
CA PRO A 52 -13.16 13.67 -21.07
C PRO A 52 -14.37 13.80 -22.00
N SER A 53 -15.03 12.68 -22.32
CA SER A 53 -16.17 12.63 -23.25
C SER A 53 -17.54 12.66 -22.58
N LEU A 54 -17.56 12.57 -21.23
CA LEU A 54 -18.81 12.56 -20.46
C LEU A 54 -19.34 13.99 -20.24
N ASP A 55 -20.66 14.12 -20.13
CA ASP A 55 -21.28 15.36 -19.66
C ASP A 55 -20.93 15.63 -18.17
N PRO A 56 -21.10 16.87 -17.68
CA PRO A 56 -20.67 17.23 -16.32
C PRO A 56 -21.29 16.36 -15.21
N ALA A 57 -22.53 15.91 -15.39
CA ALA A 57 -23.22 15.08 -14.42
C ALA A 57 -22.57 13.71 -14.30
N ARG A 58 -22.24 13.12 -15.43
CA ARG A 58 -21.60 11.83 -15.55
C ARG A 58 -20.13 11.89 -15.17
N GLN A 59 -19.44 13.00 -15.50
CA GLN A 59 -18.08 13.24 -15.03
C GLN A 59 -17.96 13.20 -13.51
N ALA A 60 -18.93 13.78 -12.79
CA ALA A 60 -18.95 13.75 -11.34
C ALA A 60 -19.08 12.33 -10.78
N THR A 61 -20.01 11.53 -11.32
CA THR A 61 -20.20 10.12 -10.92
C THR A 61 -18.98 9.26 -11.27
N ALA A 62 -18.44 9.41 -12.48
CA ALA A 62 -17.23 8.71 -12.92
C ALA A 62 -16.01 9.09 -12.06
N SER A 63 -15.87 10.38 -11.70
CA SER A 63 -14.82 10.87 -10.81
C SER A 63 -14.95 10.30 -9.39
N LEU A 64 -16.16 10.21 -8.87
CA LEU A 64 -16.42 9.56 -7.58
C LEU A 64 -16.00 8.09 -7.60
N THR A 65 -16.45 7.34 -8.61
CA THR A 65 -16.10 5.92 -8.77
C THR A 65 -14.59 5.73 -8.92
N LEU A 66 -13.95 6.56 -9.75
CA LEU A 66 -12.50 6.55 -9.93
C LEU A 66 -11.75 6.81 -8.61
N GLY A 67 -12.21 7.79 -7.84
CA GLY A 67 -11.64 8.08 -6.53
C GLY A 67 -11.72 6.91 -5.56
N ILE A 68 -12.83 6.18 -5.56
CA ILE A 68 -13.02 4.98 -4.74
C ILE A 68 -12.13 3.83 -5.21
N VAL A 69 -12.03 3.60 -6.52
CA VAL A 69 -11.13 2.60 -7.11
C VAL A 69 -9.69 2.87 -6.71
N TYR A 70 -9.23 4.10 -6.82
CA TYR A 70 -7.87 4.47 -6.41
C TYR A 70 -7.63 4.33 -4.90
N LEU A 71 -8.64 4.64 -4.07
CA LEU A 71 -8.51 4.49 -2.62
C LEU A 71 -8.30 3.02 -2.23
N GLY A 72 -9.09 2.10 -2.80
CA GLY A 72 -8.92 0.67 -2.59
C GLY A 72 -7.58 0.15 -3.12
N THR A 73 -7.15 0.65 -4.28
CA THR A 73 -5.84 0.31 -4.86
C THR A 73 -4.68 0.78 -3.96
N ALA A 74 -4.77 1.99 -3.43
CA ALA A 74 -3.77 2.53 -2.50
C ALA A 74 -3.66 1.69 -1.22
N GLU A 75 -4.79 1.25 -0.68
CA GLU A 75 -4.84 0.40 0.50
C GLU A 75 -4.17 -0.95 0.25
N LEU A 76 -4.49 -1.60 -0.86
CA LEU A 76 -3.86 -2.87 -1.24
C LEU A 76 -2.33 -2.73 -1.34
N HIS A 77 -1.83 -1.72 -2.06
CA HIS A 77 -0.40 -1.54 -2.23
C HIS A 77 0.32 -1.22 -0.91
N ARG A 78 -0.35 -0.51 0.00
CA ARG A 78 0.18 -0.28 1.35
C ARG A 78 0.31 -1.58 2.14
N GLU A 79 -0.72 -2.41 2.17
CA GLU A 79 -0.68 -3.69 2.87
C GLU A 79 0.36 -4.64 2.25
N LEU A 80 0.44 -4.70 0.92
CA LEU A 80 1.48 -5.44 0.22
C LEU A 80 2.89 -4.96 0.59
N SER A 81 3.10 -3.65 0.69
CA SER A 81 4.39 -3.09 1.11
C SER A 81 4.75 -3.51 2.54
N GLN A 82 3.79 -3.48 3.45
CA GLN A 82 4.00 -3.89 4.85
C GLN A 82 4.30 -5.39 4.98
N SER A 83 3.60 -6.22 4.23
CA SER A 83 3.78 -7.67 4.24
C SER A 83 5.09 -8.10 3.55
N ALA A 84 5.46 -7.42 2.46
CA ALA A 84 6.67 -7.74 1.69
C ALA A 84 7.96 -7.49 2.47
N THR A 85 8.01 -6.42 3.25
CA THR A 85 9.25 -5.92 3.84
C THR A 85 9.93 -6.92 4.79
N PRO A 86 9.24 -7.59 5.73
CA PRO A 86 9.85 -8.59 6.60
C PRO A 86 10.40 -9.78 5.82
N MET A 87 9.62 -10.30 4.88
CA MET A 87 9.96 -11.47 4.06
C MET A 87 11.18 -11.20 3.18
N GLN A 88 11.18 -10.05 2.50
CA GLN A 88 12.31 -9.65 1.66
C GLN A 88 13.57 -9.40 2.49
N LEU A 89 13.42 -8.87 3.72
CA LEU A 89 14.54 -8.65 4.62
C LEU A 89 15.22 -9.97 5.01
N GLU A 90 14.46 -11.00 5.37
CA GLU A 90 14.98 -12.33 5.70
C GLU A 90 15.66 -12.99 4.51
N TYR A 91 15.02 -12.96 3.36
CA TYR A 91 15.57 -13.50 2.12
C TYR A 91 16.91 -12.85 1.75
N LEU A 92 16.97 -11.52 1.75
CA LEU A 92 18.17 -10.78 1.40
C LEU A 92 19.29 -10.96 2.44
N LYS A 93 18.97 -11.07 3.73
CA LYS A 93 19.95 -11.41 4.77
C LYS A 93 20.57 -12.78 4.53
N ALA A 94 19.75 -13.78 4.19
CA ALA A 94 20.24 -15.11 3.90
C ALA A 94 21.14 -15.12 2.65
N LEU A 95 20.72 -14.43 1.57
CA LEU A 95 21.55 -14.31 0.36
C LEU A 95 22.85 -13.56 0.62
N ALA A 96 22.82 -12.45 1.37
CA ALA A 96 24.02 -11.69 1.70
C ALA A 96 25.00 -12.44 2.62
N ALA A 97 24.53 -13.45 3.35
CA ALA A 97 25.37 -14.30 4.19
C ALA A 97 26.08 -15.42 3.42
N ILE A 98 25.65 -15.73 2.19
CA ILE A 98 26.29 -16.75 1.35
C ILE A 98 27.70 -16.26 0.94
N ARG A 99 28.71 -17.05 1.23
CA ARG A 99 30.11 -16.76 0.88
C ARG A 99 30.58 -17.65 -0.27
N GLY A 100 31.42 -17.11 -1.17
CA GLY A 100 32.08 -17.85 -2.24
C GLY A 100 31.58 -17.46 -3.64
N PRO A 101 32.11 -18.17 -4.68
CA PRO A 101 31.71 -17.93 -6.06
C PRO A 101 30.24 -18.25 -6.24
N GLY A 102 29.44 -17.26 -6.62
CA GLY A 102 27.99 -17.38 -6.75
C GLY A 102 27.20 -16.76 -5.60
N ALA A 103 27.87 -16.12 -4.65
CA ALA A 103 27.18 -15.23 -3.70
C ALA A 103 26.62 -14.01 -4.44
N SER A 104 25.37 -13.67 -4.17
CA SER A 104 24.77 -12.50 -4.78
C SER A 104 25.38 -11.20 -4.21
N ARG A 105 26.07 -10.45 -5.07
CA ARG A 105 26.59 -9.12 -4.68
C ARG A 105 25.48 -8.13 -4.48
N LEU A 106 24.43 -8.21 -5.29
CA LEU A 106 23.31 -7.29 -5.22
C LEU A 106 22.43 -7.49 -3.97
N ALA A 107 22.52 -8.67 -3.32
CA ALA A 107 21.78 -8.93 -2.08
C ALA A 107 22.07 -7.88 -1.00
N SER A 108 23.33 -7.49 -0.81
CA SER A 108 23.72 -6.46 0.16
C SER A 108 23.17 -5.08 -0.21
N PHE A 109 23.16 -4.74 -1.50
CA PHE A 109 22.58 -3.48 -1.97
C PHE A 109 21.09 -3.40 -1.68
N TYR A 110 20.30 -4.41 -2.09
CA TYR A 110 18.87 -4.45 -1.84
C TYR A 110 18.53 -4.65 -0.37
N LEU A 111 19.39 -5.34 0.41
CA LEU A 111 19.26 -5.43 1.86
C LEU A 111 19.35 -4.05 2.51
N GLY A 112 20.32 -3.23 2.10
CA GLY A 112 20.45 -1.86 2.59
C GLY A 112 19.22 -1.02 2.29
N GLN A 113 18.66 -1.13 1.09
CA GLN A 113 17.40 -0.47 0.73
C GLN A 113 16.22 -0.96 1.57
N THR A 114 16.07 -2.29 1.74
CA THR A 114 14.98 -2.86 2.54
C THR A 114 15.09 -2.47 4.02
N LEU A 115 16.30 -2.35 4.57
CA LEU A 115 16.51 -1.84 5.91
C LEU A 115 16.07 -0.38 6.07
N LEU A 116 16.29 0.46 5.06
CA LEU A 116 15.75 1.84 5.05
C LEU A 116 14.22 1.86 5.04
N GLU A 117 13.59 1.04 4.20
CA GLU A 117 12.12 0.89 4.16
C GLU A 117 11.55 0.38 5.49
N SER A 118 12.32 -0.45 6.20
CA SER A 118 11.96 -0.98 7.53
C SER A 118 12.16 0.02 8.67
N GLY A 119 12.63 1.25 8.39
CA GLY A 119 12.95 2.23 9.43
C GLY A 119 14.20 1.87 10.25
N ARG A 120 15.16 1.10 9.70
CA ARG A 120 16.40 0.65 10.33
C ARG A 120 17.65 1.32 9.72
N PRO A 121 17.75 2.66 9.70
CA PRO A 121 18.81 3.38 8.99
C PRO A 121 20.22 3.07 9.50
N ALA A 122 20.37 2.80 10.80
CA ALA A 122 21.69 2.47 11.38
C ALA A 122 22.28 1.16 10.83
N GLU A 123 21.42 0.18 10.56
CA GLU A 123 21.85 -1.09 9.96
C GLU A 123 22.04 -0.94 8.44
N ALA A 124 21.20 -0.16 7.80
CA ALA A 124 21.33 0.16 6.37
C ALA A 124 22.71 0.81 6.09
N ILE A 125 23.16 1.75 6.93
CA ILE A 125 24.48 2.38 6.81
C ILE A 125 25.57 1.31 6.76
N LYS A 126 25.63 0.43 7.76
CA LYS A 126 26.67 -0.62 7.85
C LYS A 126 26.71 -1.53 6.62
N VAL A 127 25.54 -1.88 6.08
CA VAL A 127 25.43 -2.76 4.93
C VAL A 127 25.84 -2.04 3.64
N LEU A 128 25.36 -0.82 3.43
CA LEU A 128 25.61 -0.03 2.22
C LEU A 128 27.08 0.47 2.17
N GLU A 129 27.69 0.81 3.30
CA GLU A 129 29.12 1.17 3.37
C GLU A 129 29.99 -0.01 2.94
N ARG A 130 29.71 -1.20 3.49
CA ARG A 130 30.44 -2.42 3.11
C ARG A 130 30.29 -2.72 1.62
N PHE A 131 29.07 -2.67 1.11
CA PHE A 131 28.80 -2.87 -0.31
C PHE A 131 29.54 -1.85 -1.20
N ALA A 132 29.48 -0.55 -0.85
CA ALA A 132 30.15 0.50 -1.62
C ALA A 132 31.68 0.38 -1.63
N ALA A 133 32.26 -0.22 -0.58
CA ALA A 133 33.69 -0.47 -0.45
C ALA A 133 34.15 -1.78 -1.12
N GLU A 134 33.22 -2.68 -1.47
CA GLU A 134 33.54 -4.02 -2.00
C GLU A 134 34.22 -3.91 -3.37
N PRO A 135 35.37 -4.60 -3.60
CA PRO A 135 36.01 -4.66 -4.89
C PRO A 135 35.12 -5.33 -5.93
N GLY A 136 35.09 -4.81 -7.16
CA GLY A 136 34.32 -5.37 -8.29
C GLY A 136 32.83 -5.00 -8.30
N VAL A 137 32.35 -4.15 -7.38
CA VAL A 137 31.03 -3.53 -7.52
C VAL A 137 31.07 -2.53 -8.67
N GLU A 138 30.10 -2.65 -9.57
CA GLU A 138 29.95 -1.74 -10.71
C GLU A 138 29.82 -0.28 -10.24
N PRO A 139 30.45 0.70 -10.94
CA PRO A 139 30.43 2.12 -10.54
C PRO A 139 29.02 2.67 -10.34
N GLY A 140 28.06 2.28 -11.20
CA GLY A 140 26.66 2.72 -11.11
C GLY A 140 25.98 2.23 -9.83
N PHE A 141 26.13 0.96 -9.46
CA PHE A 141 25.57 0.43 -8.19
C PHE A 141 26.27 1.04 -6.97
N ARG A 142 27.59 1.27 -7.05
CA ARG A 142 28.33 1.95 -5.98
C ARG A 142 27.83 3.37 -5.76
N ALA A 143 27.57 4.12 -6.84
CA ALA A 143 27.01 5.46 -6.77
C ALA A 143 25.58 5.45 -6.18
N GLN A 144 24.74 4.51 -6.60
CA GLN A 144 23.41 4.34 -6.04
C GLN A 144 23.44 3.98 -4.55
N ALA A 145 24.36 3.10 -4.12
CA ALA A 145 24.53 2.76 -2.71
C ALA A 145 24.91 4.00 -1.87
N ARG A 146 25.81 4.84 -2.38
CA ARG A 146 26.16 6.12 -1.75
C ARG A 146 24.99 7.09 -1.68
N ALA A 147 24.11 7.12 -2.70
CA ALA A 147 22.89 7.92 -2.67
C ALA A 147 21.96 7.47 -1.53
N HIS A 148 21.77 6.16 -1.37
CA HIS A 148 20.98 5.60 -0.26
C HIS A 148 21.66 5.76 1.10
N LEU A 149 22.99 5.71 1.18
CA LEU A 149 23.74 6.09 2.40
C LEU A 149 23.44 7.52 2.83
N GLY A 150 23.44 8.46 1.89
CA GLY A 150 23.03 9.83 2.17
C GLY A 150 21.61 9.90 2.74
N LEU A 151 20.64 9.15 2.20
CA LEU A 151 19.29 9.09 2.75
C LEU A 151 19.29 8.50 4.18
N ALA A 152 20.08 7.46 4.44
CA ALA A 152 20.17 6.84 5.75
C ALA A 152 20.70 7.82 6.82
N HIS A 153 21.75 8.58 6.49
CA HIS A 153 22.27 9.64 7.35
C HIS A 153 21.26 10.77 7.55
N PHE A 154 20.59 11.19 6.48
CA PHE A 154 19.55 12.22 6.56
C PHE A 154 18.41 11.83 7.51
N VAL A 155 17.90 10.61 7.42
CA VAL A 155 16.86 10.08 8.31
C VAL A 155 17.32 10.07 9.78
N ARG A 156 18.60 9.84 10.02
CA ARG A 156 19.23 9.94 11.36
C ARG A 156 19.54 11.37 11.81
N LYS A 157 19.12 12.38 11.04
CA LYS A 157 19.39 13.80 11.30
C LYS A 157 20.85 14.23 11.10
N ASP A 158 21.69 13.40 10.50
CA ASP A 158 23.05 13.74 10.09
C ASP A 158 23.03 14.32 8.66
N VAL A 159 22.55 15.56 8.59
CA VAL A 159 22.36 16.28 7.31
C VAL A 159 23.70 16.61 6.65
N THR A 160 24.74 16.85 7.44
CA THR A 160 26.08 17.21 6.93
C THR A 160 26.68 16.06 6.13
N THR A 161 26.73 14.87 6.71
CA THR A 161 27.24 13.66 6.03
C THR A 161 26.37 13.31 4.82
N ALA A 162 25.05 13.44 4.93
CA ALA A 162 24.13 13.18 3.83
C ALA A 162 24.45 14.07 2.62
N ARG A 163 24.60 15.39 2.85
CA ARG A 163 24.93 16.34 1.77
C ARG A 163 26.31 16.11 1.18
N ALA A 164 27.31 15.82 2.02
CA ALA A 164 28.66 15.51 1.55
C ALA A 164 28.66 14.28 0.62
N LEU A 165 27.95 13.21 0.98
CA LEU A 165 27.78 12.01 0.16
C LEU A 165 27.11 12.36 -1.18
N TRP A 166 26.02 13.09 -1.17
CA TRP A 166 25.28 13.42 -2.40
C TRP A 166 26.08 14.37 -3.32
N ASN A 167 26.76 15.37 -2.77
CA ASN A 167 27.58 16.31 -3.55
C ASN A 167 28.81 15.65 -4.18
N SER A 168 29.31 14.57 -3.57
CA SER A 168 30.45 13.80 -4.09
C SER A 168 30.07 12.82 -5.22
N LEU A 169 28.78 12.67 -5.53
CA LEU A 169 28.32 11.71 -6.52
C LEU A 169 28.47 12.27 -7.94
N GLU A 170 29.31 11.63 -8.72
CA GLU A 170 29.33 11.82 -10.16
C GLU A 170 28.17 11.04 -10.81
N ALA A 171 26.98 11.64 -10.81
CA ALA A 171 25.78 11.04 -11.38
C ALA A 171 25.77 11.13 -12.92
N ARG A 172 26.68 10.37 -13.57
CA ARG A 172 26.83 10.36 -15.03
C ARG A 172 25.76 9.49 -15.71
N ASP A 173 25.39 8.38 -15.10
CA ASP A 173 24.42 7.45 -15.66
C ASP A 173 22.98 7.78 -15.24
N PRO A 174 21.98 7.45 -16.09
CA PRO A 174 20.57 7.74 -15.82
C PRO A 174 20.02 7.06 -14.56
N GLN A 175 20.51 5.87 -14.22
CA GLN A 175 20.02 5.14 -13.03
C GLN A 175 20.46 5.85 -11.74
N THR A 176 21.70 6.31 -11.67
CA THR A 176 22.21 7.07 -10.52
C THR A 176 21.48 8.41 -10.39
N ARG A 177 21.21 9.12 -11.50
CA ARG A 177 20.42 10.37 -11.47
C ARG A 177 18.99 10.13 -11.02
N ALA A 178 18.34 9.07 -11.50
CA ALA A 178 17.00 8.69 -11.04
C ALA A 178 16.99 8.32 -9.56
N THR A 179 18.07 7.65 -9.08
CA THR A 179 18.21 7.33 -7.64
C THR A 179 18.36 8.60 -6.80
N LEU A 180 19.18 9.56 -7.26
CA LEU A 180 19.31 10.86 -6.57
C LEU A 180 17.96 11.61 -6.52
N ALA A 181 17.24 11.67 -7.62
CA ALA A 181 15.91 12.28 -7.67
C ALA A 181 14.96 11.60 -6.65
N ALA A 182 14.98 10.27 -6.58
CA ALA A 182 14.14 9.51 -5.64
C ALA A 182 14.53 9.75 -4.17
N VAL A 183 15.83 9.74 -3.84
CA VAL A 183 16.27 9.98 -2.45
C VAL A 183 16.04 11.40 -2.00
N TYR A 184 16.21 12.40 -2.88
CA TYR A 184 15.89 13.80 -2.58
C TYR A 184 14.40 14.01 -2.36
N SER A 185 13.57 13.43 -3.24
CA SER A 185 12.11 13.45 -3.07
C SER A 185 11.67 12.85 -1.75
N ARG A 186 12.30 11.74 -1.32
CA ARG A 186 12.00 11.06 -0.03
C ARG A 186 12.52 11.84 1.17
N ALA A 187 13.63 12.55 1.01
CA ALA A 187 14.19 13.42 2.04
C ALA A 187 13.46 14.76 2.16
N GLY A 188 12.53 15.08 1.25
CA GLY A 188 11.87 16.38 1.20
C GLY A 188 12.79 17.54 0.78
N ILE A 189 13.87 17.22 0.04
CA ILE A 189 14.82 18.21 -0.46
C ILE A 189 14.23 18.85 -1.73
N THR A 190 14.22 20.17 -1.75
CA THR A 190 13.67 20.96 -2.87
C THR A 190 14.73 21.49 -3.84
N GLU A 191 15.98 21.54 -3.39
CA GLU A 191 17.12 22.00 -4.22
C GLU A 191 18.30 21.02 -4.08
N PRO A 192 18.75 20.41 -5.22
CA PRO A 192 18.14 20.48 -6.55
C PRO A 192 16.76 19.85 -6.60
N ALA A 193 15.86 20.42 -7.41
CA ALA A 193 14.47 19.96 -7.49
C ALA A 193 14.40 18.52 -8.02
N PRO A 194 13.83 17.56 -7.26
CA PRO A 194 13.77 16.16 -7.68
C PRO A 194 13.06 15.95 -9.02
N VAL A 195 12.02 16.75 -9.28
CA VAL A 195 11.27 16.71 -10.54
C VAL A 195 12.13 17.14 -11.72
N ALA A 196 12.93 18.19 -11.57
CA ALA A 196 13.82 18.66 -12.63
C ALA A 196 14.89 17.60 -12.97
N LEU A 197 15.43 16.91 -11.97
CA LEU A 197 16.34 15.78 -12.17
C LEU A 197 15.65 14.62 -12.90
N ALA A 198 14.41 14.31 -12.50
CA ALA A 198 13.60 13.27 -13.14
C ALA A 198 13.31 13.61 -14.62
N ASP A 199 12.93 14.85 -14.91
CA ASP A 199 12.66 15.32 -16.26
C ASP A 199 13.94 15.29 -17.15
N ALA A 200 15.09 15.65 -16.59
CA ALA A 200 16.38 15.53 -17.28
C ALA A 200 16.72 14.08 -17.60
N VAL A 201 16.46 13.15 -16.68
CA VAL A 201 16.65 11.71 -16.93
C VAL A 201 15.78 11.25 -18.10
N LEU A 202 14.48 11.57 -18.11
CA LEU A 202 13.57 11.19 -19.21
C LEU A 202 13.97 11.80 -20.55
N LYS A 203 14.46 13.03 -20.54
CA LYS A 203 14.96 13.69 -21.75
C LYS A 203 16.15 12.95 -22.36
N ASP A 204 17.06 12.47 -21.53
CA ASP A 204 18.29 11.82 -21.99
C ASP A 204 18.09 10.37 -22.49
N ILE A 205 17.15 9.64 -21.88
CA ILE A 205 16.95 8.20 -22.18
C ILE A 205 15.74 7.94 -23.08
N GLY A 206 14.97 8.96 -23.43
CA GLY A 206 13.81 8.86 -24.31
C GLY A 206 12.57 8.29 -23.63
N GLU A 207 11.55 8.00 -24.44
CA GLU A 207 10.21 7.66 -23.99
C GLU A 207 10.06 6.29 -23.29
N ARG A 208 11.07 5.42 -23.39
CA ARG A 208 11.03 4.07 -22.81
C ARG A 208 12.23 3.80 -21.88
N PRO A 209 12.27 4.44 -20.71
CA PRO A 209 13.33 4.21 -19.75
C PRO A 209 13.36 2.76 -19.25
N ALA A 210 14.55 2.29 -18.83
CA ALA A 210 14.70 0.99 -18.20
C ALA A 210 13.76 0.83 -16.98
N ALA A 211 13.31 -0.37 -16.69
CA ALA A 211 12.31 -0.65 -15.65
C ALA A 211 12.69 -0.04 -14.28
N LEU A 212 13.94 -0.19 -13.87
CA LEU A 212 14.43 0.35 -12.59
C LEU A 212 14.37 1.89 -12.54
N VAL A 213 14.68 2.57 -13.64
CA VAL A 213 14.58 4.03 -13.73
C VAL A 213 13.12 4.46 -13.62
N ARG A 214 12.22 3.84 -14.41
CA ARG A 214 10.77 4.14 -14.34
C ARG A 214 10.22 4.01 -12.94
N GLN A 215 10.55 2.92 -12.25
CA GLN A 215 10.09 2.66 -10.88
C GLN A 215 10.48 3.79 -9.90
N LYS A 216 11.69 4.32 -10.02
CA LYS A 216 12.15 5.44 -9.20
C LYS A 216 11.43 6.74 -9.54
N LEU A 217 11.23 7.02 -10.84
CA LEU A 217 10.55 8.23 -11.30
C LEU A 217 9.05 8.24 -10.93
N ILE A 218 8.39 7.09 -10.88
CA ILE A 218 7.00 6.97 -10.35
C ILE A 218 6.92 7.61 -8.97
N GLY A 219 7.83 7.26 -8.06
CA GLY A 219 7.84 7.82 -6.70
C GLY A 219 8.11 9.32 -6.67
N VAL A 220 9.02 9.83 -7.50
CA VAL A 220 9.32 11.27 -7.59
C VAL A 220 8.09 12.07 -8.01
N TYR A 221 7.44 11.66 -9.11
CA TYR A 221 6.24 12.34 -9.60
C TYR A 221 5.04 12.17 -8.67
N ALA A 222 4.88 11.01 -8.05
CA ALA A 222 3.81 10.78 -7.08
C ALA A 222 3.90 11.73 -5.88
N ARG A 223 5.09 11.87 -5.28
CA ARG A 223 5.31 12.78 -4.15
C ARG A 223 5.20 14.25 -4.53
N ALA A 224 5.55 14.60 -5.77
CA ALA A 224 5.37 15.96 -6.29
C ALA A 224 3.92 16.28 -6.67
N GLY A 225 2.97 15.33 -6.52
CA GLY A 225 1.57 15.51 -6.91
C GLY A 225 1.34 15.47 -8.43
N LEU A 226 2.34 15.11 -9.22
CA LEU A 226 2.27 15.01 -10.69
C LEU A 226 1.65 13.64 -11.09
N THR A 227 0.44 13.39 -10.61
CA THR A 227 -0.26 12.11 -10.67
C THR A 227 -0.38 11.55 -12.08
N ALA A 228 -0.72 12.39 -13.07
CA ALA A 228 -0.87 11.94 -14.47
C ALA A 228 0.45 11.41 -15.05
N ARG A 229 1.57 12.09 -14.76
CA ARG A 229 2.90 11.63 -15.19
C ARG A 229 3.30 10.32 -14.53
N ALA A 230 3.03 10.18 -13.22
CA ALA A 230 3.32 8.95 -12.50
C ALA A 230 2.48 7.78 -13.03
N LEU A 231 1.18 7.96 -13.28
CA LEU A 231 0.30 6.94 -13.87
C LEU A 231 0.75 6.51 -15.26
N ALA A 232 1.17 7.45 -16.12
CA ALA A 232 1.71 7.13 -17.44
C ALA A 232 2.96 6.23 -17.37
N LEU A 233 3.83 6.45 -16.37
CA LEU A 233 4.98 5.56 -16.14
C LEU A 233 4.56 4.19 -15.60
N VAL A 234 3.54 4.12 -14.74
CA VAL A 234 2.97 2.83 -14.28
C VAL A 234 2.46 2.02 -15.47
N ASP A 235 1.76 2.66 -16.40
CA ASP A 235 1.20 2.00 -17.59
C ASP A 235 2.26 1.44 -18.53
N GLN A 236 3.45 2.04 -18.54
CA GLN A 236 4.61 1.56 -19.30
C GLN A 236 5.44 0.53 -18.55
N THR A 237 5.16 0.29 -17.26
CA THR A 237 5.98 -0.57 -16.41
C THR A 237 5.41 -1.98 -16.35
N ASP A 238 6.21 -2.98 -16.71
CA ASP A 238 5.90 -4.37 -16.35
C ASP A 238 6.15 -4.56 -14.86
N LEU A 239 5.07 -4.57 -14.10
CA LEU A 239 5.11 -4.74 -12.65
C LEU A 239 5.54 -6.16 -12.23
N LYS A 240 5.57 -7.12 -13.15
CA LYS A 240 6.07 -8.50 -12.91
C LYS A 240 7.58 -8.59 -13.08
N ALA A 241 8.19 -7.70 -13.88
CA ALA A 241 9.60 -7.75 -14.16
C ALA A 241 10.44 -7.41 -12.92
N PRO A 242 11.54 -8.13 -12.68
CA PRO A 242 12.48 -7.78 -11.62
C PRO A 242 13.17 -6.44 -11.92
N SER A 243 13.60 -5.76 -10.87
CA SER A 243 14.39 -4.53 -10.98
C SER A 243 15.82 -4.80 -11.42
N SER A 244 16.35 -5.96 -11.03
CA SER A 244 17.66 -6.47 -11.42
C SER A 244 17.67 -8.01 -11.34
N THR A 245 18.59 -8.62 -12.09
CA THR A 245 18.82 -10.07 -12.07
C THR A 245 20.31 -10.32 -11.96
N GLU A 246 20.73 -11.20 -11.07
CA GLU A 246 22.12 -11.67 -10.97
C GLU A 246 22.19 -13.14 -11.34
N VAL A 247 23.14 -13.48 -12.21
CA VAL A 247 23.40 -14.87 -12.65
C VAL A 247 24.46 -15.47 -11.76
N LEU A 248 24.08 -16.45 -10.94
CA LEU A 248 24.99 -17.15 -10.02
C LEU A 248 25.71 -18.35 -10.66
N GLY A 249 25.28 -18.76 -11.86
CA GLY A 249 25.83 -19.88 -12.59
C GLY A 249 24.87 -20.38 -13.67
N PRO A 250 25.23 -21.42 -14.42
CA PRO A 250 24.50 -21.82 -15.63
C PRO A 250 23.02 -22.19 -15.42
N ALA A 251 22.61 -22.45 -14.20
CA ALA A 251 21.21 -22.80 -13.88
C ALA A 251 20.60 -21.99 -12.74
N LYS A 252 21.29 -20.96 -12.23
CA LYS A 252 20.81 -20.20 -11.09
C LYS A 252 20.82 -18.71 -11.38
N THR A 253 19.65 -18.10 -11.35
CA THR A 253 19.45 -16.66 -11.40
C THR A 253 18.72 -16.22 -10.14
N ILE A 254 19.05 -15.03 -9.63
CA ILE A 254 18.33 -14.37 -8.53
C ILE A 254 17.77 -13.07 -9.05
N ASN A 255 16.48 -12.88 -8.84
CA ASN A 255 15.76 -11.67 -9.19
C ASN A 255 15.65 -10.76 -7.97
N PHE A 256 15.92 -9.48 -8.18
CA PHE A 256 15.78 -8.46 -7.16
C PHE A 256 14.73 -7.46 -7.57
N TYR A 257 13.92 -7.04 -6.61
CA TYR A 257 12.86 -6.05 -6.79
C TYR A 257 13.14 -4.82 -5.95
N ASP A 258 12.83 -3.63 -6.48
CA ASP A 258 12.94 -2.40 -5.71
C ASP A 258 11.91 -2.43 -4.57
N PRO A 259 12.35 -2.45 -3.30
CA PRO A 259 11.45 -2.56 -2.14
C PRO A 259 10.54 -1.34 -1.98
N ALA A 260 10.95 -0.17 -2.48
CA ALA A 260 10.18 1.06 -2.36
C ALA A 260 8.97 1.11 -3.29
N LEU A 261 8.95 0.36 -4.38
CA LEU A 261 7.92 0.51 -5.42
C LEU A 261 6.50 0.35 -4.89
N LEU A 262 6.24 -0.64 -4.04
CA LEU A 262 4.90 -0.86 -3.47
C LEU A 262 4.43 0.33 -2.64
N GLY A 263 5.31 0.90 -1.83
CA GLY A 263 5.04 2.12 -1.06
C GLY A 263 4.79 3.34 -1.96
N GLU A 264 5.57 3.48 -3.04
CA GLU A 264 5.41 4.57 -4.01
C GLU A 264 4.07 4.47 -4.76
N LEU A 265 3.66 3.26 -5.14
CA LEU A 265 2.34 3.03 -5.75
C LEU A 265 1.21 3.36 -4.78
N ALA A 266 1.34 3.02 -3.49
CA ALA A 266 0.37 3.41 -2.48
C ALA A 266 0.23 4.94 -2.35
N VAL A 267 1.34 5.67 -2.38
CA VAL A 267 1.35 7.15 -2.38
C VAL A 267 0.67 7.69 -3.63
N LEU A 268 1.04 7.18 -4.81
CA LEU A 268 0.46 7.59 -6.09
C LEU A 268 -1.07 7.45 -6.11
N TYR A 269 -1.56 6.26 -5.82
CA TYR A 269 -3.01 5.99 -5.89
C TYR A 269 -3.81 6.76 -4.83
N ARG A 270 -3.20 7.10 -3.70
CA ARG A 270 -3.80 7.97 -2.69
C ARG A 270 -3.96 9.41 -3.21
N HIS A 271 -2.94 9.95 -3.87
CA HIS A 271 -3.03 11.26 -4.51
C HIS A 271 -4.05 11.26 -5.64
N ALA A 272 -4.06 10.23 -6.49
CA ALA A 272 -5.04 10.07 -7.56
C ALA A 272 -6.48 10.00 -7.02
N SER A 273 -6.70 9.24 -5.95
CA SER A 273 -8.00 9.16 -5.26
C SER A 273 -8.47 10.53 -4.80
N ARG A 274 -7.63 11.25 -4.08
CA ARG A 274 -7.98 12.57 -3.58
C ARG A 274 -8.41 13.52 -4.69
N LEU A 275 -7.63 13.62 -5.77
CA LEU A 275 -7.94 14.50 -6.90
C LEU A 275 -9.26 14.14 -7.58
N ALA A 276 -9.54 12.85 -7.73
CA ALA A 276 -10.80 12.39 -8.31
C ALA A 276 -12.00 12.68 -7.40
N LEU A 277 -11.86 12.47 -6.09
CA LEU A 277 -12.89 12.77 -5.09
C LEU A 277 -13.14 14.28 -4.92
N GLU A 278 -12.11 15.12 -4.93
CA GLU A 278 -12.24 16.59 -4.91
C GLU A 278 -13.02 17.09 -6.13
N ARG A 279 -12.73 16.52 -7.32
CA ARG A 279 -13.50 16.82 -8.54
C ARG A 279 -14.97 16.41 -8.39
N ALA A 280 -15.24 15.21 -7.85
CA ALA A 280 -16.60 14.73 -7.62
C ALA A 280 -17.36 15.61 -6.60
N ALA A 281 -16.71 16.08 -5.55
CA ALA A 281 -17.32 16.90 -4.50
C ALA A 281 -17.80 18.29 -5.00
N ALA A 282 -17.35 18.73 -6.17
CA ALA A 282 -17.85 19.96 -6.79
C ALA A 282 -19.33 19.83 -7.23
N ASP A 283 -19.82 18.62 -7.51
CA ASP A 283 -21.20 18.36 -7.89
C ASP A 283 -22.09 18.02 -6.69
N ALA A 284 -23.16 18.79 -6.49
CA ALA A 284 -24.04 18.64 -5.34
C ALA A 284 -24.69 17.25 -5.21
N ARG A 285 -24.91 16.55 -6.34
CA ARG A 285 -25.58 15.24 -6.36
C ARG A 285 -24.73 14.12 -5.74
N VAL A 286 -23.41 14.21 -5.87
CA VAL A 286 -22.48 13.20 -5.37
C VAL A 286 -21.59 13.72 -4.24
N ARG A 287 -21.69 15.01 -3.91
CA ARG A 287 -20.87 15.69 -2.88
C ARG A 287 -20.84 14.91 -1.59
N GLY A 288 -21.99 14.50 -1.07
CA GLY A 288 -22.07 13.81 0.21
C GLY A 288 -21.25 12.53 0.24
N THR A 289 -21.35 11.71 -0.81
CA THR A 289 -20.55 10.50 -0.93
C THR A 289 -19.06 10.82 -1.15
N ALA A 290 -18.76 11.85 -1.93
CA ALA A 290 -17.38 12.29 -2.14
C ALA A 290 -16.73 12.78 -0.84
N GLU A 291 -17.42 13.58 -0.03
CA GLU A 291 -16.95 14.05 1.29
C GLU A 291 -16.70 12.87 2.25
N TYR A 292 -17.58 11.88 2.24
CA TYR A 292 -17.37 10.65 3.03
C TYR A 292 -16.04 9.98 2.69
N TYR A 293 -15.72 9.79 1.40
CA TYR A 293 -14.48 9.17 0.97
C TYR A 293 -13.26 10.09 1.07
N LEU A 294 -13.44 11.41 0.88
CA LEU A 294 -12.40 12.41 1.12
C LEU A 294 -11.92 12.39 2.58
N GLY A 295 -12.84 12.28 3.54
CA GLY A 295 -12.49 12.13 4.93
C GLY A 295 -11.58 10.92 5.18
N ALA A 296 -11.81 9.80 4.49
CA ALA A 296 -10.94 8.64 4.54
C ALA A 296 -9.59 8.91 3.86
N ALA A 297 -9.61 9.47 2.65
CA ALA A 297 -8.40 9.73 1.86
C ALA A 297 -7.44 10.71 2.57
N PHE A 298 -7.96 11.77 3.17
CA PHE A 298 -7.17 12.73 3.94
C PHE A 298 -6.58 12.09 5.22
N LEU A 299 -7.37 11.28 5.94
CA LEU A 299 -6.88 10.60 7.13
C LEU A 299 -5.73 9.63 6.81
N GLU A 300 -5.85 8.89 5.70
CA GLU A 300 -4.79 8.03 5.17
C GLU A 300 -3.53 8.81 4.73
N ALA A 301 -3.70 10.04 4.29
CA ALA A 301 -2.60 10.93 3.95
C ALA A 301 -1.93 11.59 5.17
N GLY A 302 -2.53 11.47 6.36
CA GLY A 302 -2.08 12.15 7.57
C GLY A 302 -2.51 13.63 7.65
N ASP A 303 -3.35 14.08 6.72
CA ASP A 303 -3.96 15.42 6.71
C ASP A 303 -5.22 15.40 7.61
N VAL A 304 -4.96 15.42 8.92
CA VAL A 304 -5.99 15.15 9.92
C VAL A 304 -7.03 16.27 9.99
N GLU A 305 -6.60 17.51 9.76
CA GLU A 305 -7.47 18.69 9.76
C GLU A 305 -8.51 18.62 8.62
N ARG A 306 -8.06 18.34 7.39
CA ARG A 306 -8.97 18.17 6.26
C ARG A 306 -9.83 16.91 6.38
N ALA A 307 -9.28 15.83 6.94
CA ALA A 307 -10.06 14.63 7.24
C ALA A 307 -11.23 14.93 8.16
N LEU A 308 -10.99 15.71 9.23
CA LEU A 308 -12.01 16.14 10.15
C LEU A 308 -13.07 17.04 9.48
N GLN A 309 -12.62 18.00 8.65
CA GLN A 309 -13.50 18.90 7.92
C GLN A 309 -14.44 18.14 6.97
N ALA A 310 -13.90 17.28 6.10
CA ALA A 310 -14.68 16.50 5.14
C ALA A 310 -15.65 15.53 5.87
N THR A 311 -15.18 14.90 6.95
CA THR A 311 -16.03 13.99 7.74
C THR A 311 -17.20 14.73 8.38
N ARG A 312 -16.99 15.93 8.92
CA ARG A 312 -18.07 16.77 9.50
C ARG A 312 -19.02 17.28 8.43
N ALA A 313 -18.51 17.68 7.27
CA ALA A 313 -19.36 18.06 6.14
C ALA A 313 -20.31 16.92 5.76
N PHE A 314 -19.82 15.69 5.70
CA PHE A 314 -20.67 14.51 5.49
C PHE A 314 -21.68 14.30 6.63
N LEU A 315 -21.26 14.37 7.89
CA LEU A 315 -22.14 14.14 9.06
C LEU A 315 -23.25 15.17 9.20
N ALA A 316 -23.04 16.37 8.66
CA ALA A 316 -24.04 17.44 8.62
C ALA A 316 -25.13 17.23 7.56
N LEU A 317 -24.95 16.29 6.63
CA LEU A 317 -25.95 16.04 5.59
C LEU A 317 -27.16 15.30 6.15
N PRO A 318 -28.38 15.77 5.88
CA PRO A 318 -29.60 15.05 6.25
C PRO A 318 -29.74 13.76 5.44
N GLY A 319 -30.14 12.66 6.08
CA GLY A 319 -30.44 11.40 5.40
C GLY A 319 -29.24 10.53 5.03
N ALA A 320 -28.06 10.81 5.57
CA ALA A 320 -26.91 9.92 5.41
C ALA A 320 -27.24 8.50 5.93
N PRO A 321 -26.99 7.43 5.14
CA PRO A 321 -27.28 6.06 5.56
C PRO A 321 -26.57 5.71 6.88
N PRO A 322 -27.25 4.99 7.82
CA PRO A 322 -26.71 4.74 9.16
C PRO A 322 -25.32 4.10 9.17
N ALA A 323 -25.06 3.14 8.28
CA ALA A 323 -23.78 2.47 8.18
C ALA A 323 -22.63 3.43 7.84
N TYR A 324 -22.83 4.38 6.92
CA TYR A 324 -21.85 5.42 6.59
C TYR A 324 -21.69 6.42 7.73
N ARG A 325 -22.80 6.77 8.38
CA ARG A 325 -22.80 7.71 9.51
C ARG A 325 -21.97 7.15 10.67
N ASN A 326 -22.15 5.88 11.03
CA ASN A 326 -21.40 5.22 12.08
C ASN A 326 -19.88 5.22 11.78
N ARG A 327 -19.50 4.87 10.57
CA ARG A 327 -18.10 4.91 10.13
C ARG A 327 -17.52 6.32 10.13
N ALA A 328 -18.31 7.32 9.74
CA ALA A 328 -17.89 8.71 9.80
C ALA A 328 -17.68 9.18 11.25
N LEU A 329 -18.51 8.74 12.21
CA LEU A 329 -18.31 9.02 13.63
C LEU A 329 -17.01 8.42 14.17
N VAL A 330 -16.67 7.17 13.81
CA VAL A 330 -15.36 6.57 14.15
C VAL A 330 -14.22 7.39 13.56
N ARG A 331 -14.36 7.83 12.31
CA ARG A 331 -13.35 8.66 11.64
C ARG A 331 -13.20 10.02 12.30
N GLU A 332 -14.30 10.67 12.67
CA GLU A 332 -14.27 11.94 13.41
C GLU A 332 -13.54 11.79 14.75
N ALA A 333 -13.90 10.75 15.53
CA ALA A 333 -13.26 10.46 16.80
C ALA A 333 -11.77 10.17 16.63
N THR A 334 -11.40 9.41 15.58
CA THR A 334 -10.00 9.15 15.21
C THR A 334 -9.25 10.44 14.91
N ALA A 335 -9.79 11.29 14.04
CA ALA A 335 -9.16 12.56 13.67
C ALA A 335 -9.00 13.49 14.88
N ARG A 336 -10.04 13.62 15.71
CA ARG A 336 -9.97 14.40 16.96
C ARG A 336 -8.89 13.86 17.91
N SER A 337 -8.79 12.53 18.08
CA SER A 337 -7.78 11.92 18.95
C SER A 337 -6.36 12.14 18.43
N LEU A 338 -6.16 12.12 17.10
CA LEU A 338 -4.87 12.42 16.50
C LEU A 338 -4.46 13.89 16.64
N LEU A 339 -5.42 14.82 16.53
CA LEU A 339 -5.19 16.24 16.79
C LEU A 339 -4.92 16.50 18.26
N ALA A 340 -5.63 15.83 19.15
CA ALA A 340 -5.52 15.96 20.59
C ALA A 340 -4.20 15.39 21.14
N ARG A 341 -3.61 14.36 20.51
CA ARG A 341 -2.24 13.91 20.83
C ARG A 341 -1.19 15.01 20.60
N ARG A 342 -1.52 16.00 19.78
CA ARG A 342 -0.72 17.21 19.60
C ARG A 342 -0.99 18.26 20.69
N ALA A 343 -2.08 18.08 21.49
CA ALA A 343 -2.61 19.09 22.42
C ALA A 343 -3.30 18.53 23.69
N ASP A 344 -2.86 17.41 24.26
CA ASP A 344 -3.36 16.83 25.52
C ASP A 344 -4.87 16.44 25.59
N GLY A 345 -5.39 15.60 24.71
CA GLY A 345 -6.80 15.25 24.83
C GLY A 345 -7.29 13.91 24.26
N GLY A 346 -7.35 12.86 25.07
CA GLY A 346 -7.88 11.53 24.70
C GLY A 346 -9.40 11.34 24.77
N SER A 347 -10.22 12.39 25.00
CA SER A 347 -11.62 12.25 25.44
C SER A 347 -12.62 11.78 24.37
N ALA A 348 -12.44 12.15 23.09
CA ALA A 348 -13.41 11.84 22.03
C ALA A 348 -13.44 10.35 21.68
N TRP A 349 -12.26 9.70 21.65
CA TRP A 349 -12.12 8.28 21.38
C TRP A 349 -12.70 7.42 22.51
N ALA A 350 -12.38 7.77 23.76
CA ALA A 350 -12.89 7.09 24.94
C ALA A 350 -14.42 7.26 25.09
N ALA A 351 -14.97 8.41 24.72
CA ALA A 351 -16.42 8.65 24.72
C ALA A 351 -17.11 7.73 23.71
N LEU A 352 -16.62 7.68 22.46
CA LEU A 352 -17.18 6.78 21.45
C LEU A 352 -17.06 5.31 21.86
N ALA A 353 -15.94 4.92 22.48
CA ALA A 353 -15.75 3.56 22.98
C ALA A 353 -16.77 3.18 24.07
N ARG A 354 -17.19 4.12 24.90
CA ARG A 354 -18.21 3.88 25.93
C ARG A 354 -19.62 3.76 25.34
N ASP A 355 -19.95 4.60 24.37
CA ASP A 355 -21.29 4.68 23.77
C ASP A 355 -21.55 3.57 22.75
N THR A 356 -20.51 2.90 22.28
CA THR A 356 -20.60 1.81 21.31
C THR A 356 -21.02 0.52 21.98
N ALA A 357 -22.32 0.34 22.17
CA ALA A 357 -22.87 -0.98 22.48
C ALA A 357 -22.56 -1.92 21.31
N SER A 358 -22.25 -3.15 21.60
CA SER A 358 -22.18 -4.44 20.86
C SER A 358 -22.40 -4.49 19.32
N ASP A 359 -22.40 -3.38 18.57
CA ASP A 359 -22.49 -3.39 17.09
C ASP A 359 -21.17 -3.91 16.49
N PRO A 360 -21.17 -5.11 15.88
CA PRO A 360 -19.97 -5.73 15.35
C PRO A 360 -19.28 -4.90 14.25
N ASP A 361 -20.05 -4.17 13.42
CA ASP A 361 -19.50 -3.37 12.33
C ASP A 361 -18.79 -2.13 12.88
N LEU A 362 -19.37 -1.50 13.88
CA LEU A 362 -18.78 -0.34 14.53
C LEU A 362 -17.52 -0.73 15.33
N LEU A 363 -17.56 -1.86 16.04
CA LEU A 363 -16.38 -2.41 16.72
C LEU A 363 -15.27 -2.77 15.73
N ALA A 364 -15.62 -3.33 14.56
CA ALA A 364 -14.66 -3.60 13.50
C ALA A 364 -13.95 -2.33 13.02
N ASP A 365 -14.70 -1.27 12.76
CA ASP A 365 -14.14 0.02 12.33
C ASP A 365 -13.26 0.65 13.42
N MET A 366 -13.63 0.53 14.69
CA MET A 366 -12.84 1.03 15.82
C MET A 366 -11.52 0.23 15.99
N VAL A 367 -11.56 -1.10 15.97
CA VAL A 367 -10.36 -1.94 16.02
C VAL A 367 -9.43 -1.63 14.84
N ALA A 368 -9.97 -1.48 13.63
CA ALA A 368 -9.20 -1.12 12.46
C ALA A 368 -8.54 0.27 12.59
N ALA A 369 -9.24 1.25 13.19
CA ALA A 369 -8.68 2.57 13.45
C ALA A 369 -7.55 2.53 14.50
N CYS A 370 -7.67 1.71 15.56
CA CYS A 370 -6.60 1.49 16.53
C CYS A 370 -5.31 1.03 15.85
N VAL A 371 -5.40 0.01 15.00
CA VAL A 371 -4.25 -0.55 14.28
C VAL A 371 -3.63 0.50 13.35
N ARG A 372 -4.48 1.12 12.53
CA ARG A 372 -4.04 2.03 11.47
C ARG A 372 -3.40 3.29 11.99
N HIS A 373 -3.95 3.85 13.06
CA HIS A 373 -3.53 5.15 13.60
C HIS A 373 -2.82 5.02 14.95
N ARG A 374 -2.51 3.80 15.38
CA ARG A 374 -1.83 3.50 16.65
C ARG A 374 -2.54 4.13 17.85
N LEU A 375 -3.87 4.06 17.86
CA LEU A 375 -4.69 4.49 18.99
C LEU A 375 -4.73 3.40 20.06
N GLU A 376 -5.11 3.76 21.28
CA GLU A 376 -5.31 2.78 22.34
C GLU A 376 -6.56 1.94 22.11
N CYS A 377 -6.41 0.61 22.20
CA CYS A 377 -7.46 -0.37 21.96
C CYS A 377 -7.87 -1.16 23.21
N ALA A 378 -7.27 -0.87 24.35
CA ALA A 378 -7.43 -1.70 25.57
C ALA A 378 -8.90 -1.87 26.02
N GLU A 379 -9.73 -0.86 25.83
CA GLU A 379 -11.16 -0.93 26.19
C GLU A 379 -12.03 -1.54 25.07
N ILE A 380 -11.55 -1.50 23.82
CA ILE A 380 -12.31 -1.92 22.63
C ILE A 380 -12.08 -3.41 22.36
N GLU A 381 -10.84 -3.89 22.47
CA GLU A 381 -10.46 -5.29 22.19
C GLU A 381 -11.34 -6.31 22.94
N PRO A 382 -11.55 -6.23 24.27
CA PRO A 382 -12.35 -7.23 24.96
C PRO A 382 -13.82 -7.25 24.54
N ARG A 383 -14.36 -6.10 24.12
CA ARG A 383 -15.74 -6.00 23.59
C ARG A 383 -15.83 -6.60 22.21
N ALA A 384 -14.86 -6.30 21.35
CA ALA A 384 -14.75 -6.84 20.01
C ALA A 384 -14.63 -8.36 20.01
N VAL A 385 -13.81 -8.91 20.92
CA VAL A 385 -13.66 -10.37 21.10
C VAL A 385 -15.00 -10.99 21.50
N ARG A 386 -15.67 -10.48 22.53
CA ARG A 386 -16.99 -10.99 22.96
C ARG A 386 -18.03 -10.91 21.83
N ALA A 387 -18.05 -9.81 21.08
CA ALA A 387 -18.97 -9.65 19.95
C ALA A 387 -18.67 -10.64 18.81
N ALA A 388 -17.39 -10.94 18.56
CA ALA A 388 -16.97 -11.91 17.56
C ALA A 388 -17.36 -13.34 17.96
N GLU A 389 -17.27 -13.70 19.26
CA GLU A 389 -17.61 -15.00 19.79
C GLU A 389 -19.12 -15.23 19.88
N ALA A 390 -19.88 -14.23 20.32
CA ALA A 390 -21.33 -14.31 20.51
C ALA A 390 -22.14 -14.10 19.22
N GLY A 391 -21.55 -13.49 18.18
CA GLY A 391 -22.26 -13.05 17.00
C GLY A 391 -22.59 -14.16 16.00
N GLU A 392 -23.68 -13.97 15.26
CA GLU A 392 -23.99 -14.79 14.08
C GLU A 392 -22.84 -14.74 13.06
N ARG A 393 -22.47 -15.90 12.54
CA ARG A 393 -21.32 -16.07 11.62
C ARG A 393 -21.27 -15.08 10.44
N ARG A 394 -22.43 -14.61 9.94
CA ARG A 394 -22.51 -13.66 8.81
C ARG A 394 -22.18 -12.21 9.21
N LYS A 395 -22.48 -11.82 10.45
CA LYS A 395 -22.34 -10.43 10.93
C LYS A 395 -20.96 -10.12 11.52
N THR A 396 -20.10 -11.12 11.67
CA THR A 396 -18.81 -10.97 12.36
C THR A 396 -17.59 -11.09 11.45
N ALA A 397 -17.74 -11.24 10.13
CA ALA A 397 -16.61 -11.37 9.20
C ALA A 397 -15.68 -10.13 9.22
N ALA A 398 -16.25 -8.92 9.13
CA ALA A 398 -15.49 -7.67 9.21
C ALA A 398 -14.79 -7.51 10.56
N LEU A 399 -15.47 -7.90 11.66
CA LEU A 399 -14.91 -7.84 13.01
C LEU A 399 -13.76 -8.83 13.18
N ASN A 400 -13.90 -10.07 12.69
CA ASN A 400 -12.82 -11.05 12.71
C ASN A 400 -11.62 -10.60 11.88
N PHE A 401 -11.87 -9.98 10.73
CA PHE A 401 -10.79 -9.41 9.93
C PHE A 401 -10.05 -8.29 10.68
N ALA A 402 -10.77 -7.38 11.32
CA ALA A 402 -10.18 -6.31 12.11
C ALA A 402 -9.37 -6.84 13.31
N LEU A 403 -9.92 -7.83 14.06
CA LEU A 403 -9.23 -8.50 15.16
C LEU A 403 -8.00 -9.26 14.69
N GLY A 404 -8.11 -10.01 13.59
CA GLY A 404 -6.98 -10.73 13.01
C GLY A 404 -5.83 -9.80 12.61
N THR A 405 -6.15 -8.69 11.95
CA THR A 405 -5.17 -7.66 11.61
C THR A 405 -4.55 -7.02 12.87
N TYR A 406 -5.37 -6.77 13.89
CA TYR A 406 -4.90 -6.23 15.17
C TYR A 406 -3.88 -7.16 15.85
N HIS A 407 -4.21 -8.45 15.99
CA HIS A 407 -3.32 -9.43 16.58
C HIS A 407 -2.06 -9.66 15.74
N LEU A 408 -2.17 -9.62 14.41
CA LEU A 408 -1.02 -9.69 13.50
C LEU A 408 -0.02 -8.54 13.76
N ARG A 409 -0.52 -7.33 13.91
CA ARG A 409 0.33 -6.14 14.18
C ARG A 409 0.87 -6.13 15.61
N LYS A 410 0.17 -6.74 16.57
CA LYS A 410 0.68 -6.98 17.94
C LYS A 410 1.73 -8.10 18.01
N GLY A 411 1.79 -8.97 17.03
CA GLY A 411 2.67 -10.15 17.02
C GLY A 411 2.05 -11.37 17.73
N ASP A 412 0.77 -11.34 18.10
CA ASP A 412 0.02 -12.50 18.59
C ASP A 412 -0.45 -13.33 17.38
N LEU A 413 0.50 -14.08 16.83
CA LEU A 413 0.31 -14.79 15.56
C LEU A 413 -0.75 -15.89 15.61
N PRO A 414 -0.87 -16.71 16.68
CA PRO A 414 -1.92 -17.73 16.76
C PRO A 414 -3.33 -17.15 16.67
N ARG A 415 -3.60 -16.06 17.41
CA ARG A 415 -4.88 -15.35 17.32
C ARG A 415 -5.07 -14.67 15.97
N ALA A 416 -4.01 -14.10 15.39
CA ALA A 416 -4.08 -13.49 14.08
C ALA A 416 -4.55 -14.50 13.02
N VAL A 417 -3.94 -15.69 12.95
CA VAL A 417 -4.33 -16.76 12.02
C VAL A 417 -5.78 -17.15 12.26
N ALA A 418 -6.16 -17.49 13.50
CA ALA A 418 -7.50 -17.95 13.82
C ALA A 418 -8.60 -16.94 13.41
N TYR A 419 -8.40 -15.65 13.67
CA TYR A 419 -9.36 -14.62 13.30
C TYR A 419 -9.39 -14.34 11.79
N LEU A 420 -8.23 -14.35 11.09
CA LEU A 420 -8.18 -14.13 9.65
C LEU A 420 -8.79 -15.28 8.87
N GLU A 421 -8.53 -16.53 9.29
CA GLU A 421 -9.21 -17.71 8.74
C GLU A 421 -10.72 -17.64 8.97
N SER A 422 -11.14 -17.31 10.19
CA SER A 422 -12.56 -17.15 10.52
C SER A 422 -13.22 -16.03 9.69
N ALA A 423 -12.50 -14.97 9.38
CA ALA A 423 -12.97 -13.92 8.48
C ALA A 423 -13.14 -14.44 7.05
N ARG A 424 -12.16 -15.18 6.54
CA ARG A 424 -12.20 -15.79 5.20
C ARG A 424 -13.36 -16.80 5.09
N ASP A 425 -13.50 -17.73 6.04
CA ASP A 425 -14.55 -18.74 6.03
C ASP A 425 -15.95 -18.15 6.14
N LYS A 426 -16.13 -17.13 6.97
CA LYS A 426 -17.42 -16.43 7.11
C LYS A 426 -17.80 -15.66 5.85
N ALA A 427 -16.80 -15.14 5.13
CA ALA A 427 -16.97 -14.43 3.89
C ALA A 427 -17.20 -15.37 2.68
N GLN A 428 -16.80 -16.64 2.73
CA GLN A 428 -16.96 -17.59 1.62
C GLN A 428 -18.42 -17.77 1.16
N LYS A 429 -19.40 -17.52 2.01
CA LYS A 429 -20.82 -17.53 1.62
C LYS A 429 -21.22 -16.32 0.76
N ASN A 430 -20.42 -15.25 0.77
CA ASN A 430 -20.47 -14.12 -0.14
C ASN A 430 -19.14 -14.06 -0.91
N ARG A 431 -19.09 -14.62 -2.11
CA ARG A 431 -17.87 -14.76 -2.94
C ARG A 431 -16.99 -13.50 -3.06
N ILE A 432 -17.58 -12.32 -2.90
CA ILE A 432 -16.89 -11.02 -3.02
C ILE A 432 -16.01 -10.74 -1.80
N GLU A 433 -16.45 -11.09 -0.61
CA GLU A 433 -15.74 -10.80 0.64
C GLU A 433 -14.62 -11.82 0.92
N ALA A 434 -14.81 -13.09 0.54
CA ALA A 434 -13.81 -14.15 0.73
C ALA A 434 -12.49 -13.87 -0.02
N ASN A 435 -12.58 -13.12 -1.12
CA ASN A 435 -11.47 -12.77 -1.99
C ASN A 435 -11.03 -11.31 -1.81
N ASP A 436 -11.31 -10.71 -0.65
CA ASP A 436 -10.80 -9.38 -0.35
C ASP A 436 -9.25 -9.41 -0.33
N PRO A 437 -8.58 -8.65 -1.23
CA PRO A 437 -7.14 -8.76 -1.37
C PRO A 437 -6.37 -8.31 -0.12
N VAL A 438 -6.94 -7.42 0.70
CA VAL A 438 -6.30 -6.97 1.94
C VAL A 438 -6.41 -8.05 3.03
N LEU A 439 -7.55 -8.75 3.11
CA LEU A 439 -7.68 -9.94 3.97
C LEU A 439 -6.66 -11.01 3.57
N LEU A 440 -6.56 -11.31 2.26
CA LEU A 440 -5.63 -12.31 1.75
C LEU A 440 -4.18 -11.97 2.05
N VAL A 441 -3.77 -10.70 1.86
CA VAL A 441 -2.40 -10.24 2.21
C VAL A 441 -2.11 -10.45 3.69
N ASN A 442 -3.03 -10.06 4.58
CA ASN A 442 -2.81 -10.18 6.01
C ASN A 442 -2.78 -11.67 6.45
N LEU A 443 -3.61 -12.51 5.86
CA LEU A 443 -3.60 -13.95 6.14
C LEU A 443 -2.30 -14.60 5.64
N ALA A 444 -1.85 -14.25 4.43
CA ALA A 444 -0.58 -14.73 3.89
C ALA A 444 0.62 -14.30 4.76
N GLU A 445 0.63 -13.05 5.27
CA GLU A 445 1.63 -12.59 6.22
C GLU A 445 1.58 -13.37 7.54
N ALA A 446 0.37 -13.62 8.06
CA ALA A 446 0.21 -14.40 9.29
C ALA A 446 0.75 -15.82 9.14
N TYR A 447 0.43 -16.50 8.04
CA TYR A 447 0.96 -17.82 7.72
C TYR A 447 2.49 -17.81 7.55
N TYR A 448 3.04 -16.83 6.84
CA TYR A 448 4.48 -16.68 6.71
C TYR A 448 5.16 -16.56 8.08
N ARG A 449 4.64 -15.70 8.95
CA ARG A 449 5.21 -15.44 10.28
C ARG A 449 5.03 -16.61 11.26
N THR A 450 4.08 -17.51 11.01
CA THR A 450 3.89 -18.77 11.74
C THR A 450 4.57 -19.96 11.08
N THR A 451 5.44 -19.72 10.09
CA THR A 451 6.18 -20.74 9.32
C THR A 451 5.31 -21.68 8.48
N GLN A 452 4.06 -21.33 8.25
CA GLN A 452 3.15 -22.02 7.34
C GLN A 452 3.39 -21.51 5.90
N PHE A 453 4.58 -21.80 5.36
CA PHE A 453 5.03 -21.20 4.11
C PHE A 453 4.22 -21.68 2.89
N SER A 454 3.76 -22.93 2.90
CA SER A 454 2.94 -23.49 1.81
C SER A 454 1.62 -22.73 1.66
N GLU A 455 0.92 -22.53 2.77
CA GLU A 455 -0.36 -21.81 2.83
C GLU A 455 -0.18 -20.33 2.43
N SER A 456 0.90 -19.71 2.89
CA SER A 456 1.27 -18.35 2.48
C SER A 456 1.52 -18.26 0.97
N LEU A 457 2.28 -19.22 0.42
CA LEU A 457 2.62 -19.25 -1.00
C LEU A 457 1.39 -19.47 -1.88
N GLU A 458 0.46 -20.36 -1.47
CA GLU A 458 -0.80 -20.59 -2.18
C GLU A 458 -1.62 -19.29 -2.32
N ILE A 459 -1.74 -18.51 -1.23
CA ILE A 459 -2.46 -17.24 -1.28
C ILE A 459 -1.75 -16.25 -2.22
N TYR A 460 -0.44 -16.11 -2.15
CA TYR A 460 0.29 -15.21 -3.05
C TYR A 460 0.20 -15.68 -4.51
N PHE A 461 0.17 -16.98 -4.76
CA PHE A 461 -0.04 -17.51 -6.10
C PHE A 461 -1.44 -17.15 -6.63
N GLU A 462 -2.49 -17.38 -5.84
CA GLU A 462 -3.86 -17.00 -6.17
C GLU A 462 -3.95 -15.48 -6.48
N MET A 463 -3.38 -14.65 -5.62
CA MET A 463 -3.39 -13.20 -5.81
C MET A 463 -2.59 -12.75 -7.03
N SER A 464 -1.51 -13.42 -7.39
CA SER A 464 -0.65 -13.04 -8.52
C SER A 464 -1.35 -13.14 -9.87
N GLN A 465 -2.42 -13.94 -9.95
CA GLN A 465 -3.25 -14.05 -11.14
C GLN A 465 -4.06 -12.77 -11.38
N GLN A 466 -4.44 -12.08 -10.31
CA GLN A 466 -5.27 -10.86 -10.35
C GLN A 466 -4.41 -9.59 -10.20
N PHE A 467 -3.33 -9.66 -9.43
CA PHE A 467 -2.46 -8.53 -9.10
C PHE A 467 -1.03 -8.82 -9.52
N PRO A 468 -0.62 -8.42 -10.73
CA PRO A 468 0.72 -8.71 -11.26
C PRO A 468 1.87 -8.32 -10.32
N VAL A 469 1.70 -7.26 -9.55
CA VAL A 469 2.69 -6.77 -8.58
C VAL A 469 2.96 -7.76 -7.43
N VAL A 470 2.02 -8.64 -7.13
CA VAL A 470 2.16 -9.66 -6.06
C VAL A 470 3.24 -10.69 -6.39
N ARG A 471 3.54 -10.90 -7.67
CA ARG A 471 4.63 -11.79 -8.08
C ARG A 471 5.98 -11.41 -7.46
N ARG A 472 6.19 -10.12 -7.17
CA ARG A 472 7.38 -9.62 -6.48
C ARG A 472 7.55 -10.18 -5.05
N LEU A 473 6.47 -10.66 -4.44
CA LEU A 473 6.46 -11.26 -3.11
C LEU A 473 6.63 -12.77 -3.16
N GLN A 474 6.22 -13.42 -4.24
CA GLN A 474 6.34 -14.87 -4.39
C GLN A 474 7.80 -15.33 -4.40
N GLU A 475 8.66 -14.66 -5.18
CA GLU A 475 10.06 -15.09 -5.31
C GLU A 475 10.86 -15.03 -3.99
N PRO A 476 10.80 -13.93 -3.20
CA PRO A 476 11.39 -13.94 -1.86
C PRO A 476 10.82 -15.02 -0.95
N LEU A 477 9.51 -15.26 -0.97
CA LEU A 477 8.89 -16.31 -0.16
C LEU A 477 9.35 -17.71 -0.56
N GLN A 478 9.38 -18.01 -1.87
CA GLN A 478 9.93 -19.26 -2.40
C GLN A 478 11.40 -19.45 -2.01
N GLY A 479 12.19 -18.37 -2.06
CA GLY A 479 13.58 -18.38 -1.65
C GLY A 479 13.75 -18.71 -0.16
N VAL A 480 12.98 -18.09 0.71
CA VAL A 480 12.99 -18.39 2.16
C VAL A 480 12.57 -19.83 2.40
N TYR A 481 11.47 -20.28 1.78
CA TYR A 481 11.01 -21.67 1.89
C TYR A 481 12.09 -22.68 1.48
N SER A 482 12.74 -22.47 0.33
CA SER A 482 13.79 -23.35 -0.18
C SER A 482 15.05 -23.37 0.71
N MET A 483 15.37 -22.26 1.38
CA MET A 483 16.51 -22.19 2.29
C MET A 483 16.23 -22.84 3.66
N THR A 484 14.99 -22.80 4.13
CA THR A 484 14.61 -23.37 5.42
C THR A 484 14.30 -24.86 5.34
N HIS A 485 13.84 -25.35 4.18
CA HIS A 485 13.49 -26.76 3.95
C HIS A 485 14.52 -27.39 3.00
N LYS A 486 15.67 -27.78 3.52
CA LYS A 486 16.76 -28.43 2.76
C LYS A 486 16.39 -29.76 2.09
N SER A 487 15.24 -30.32 2.37
CA SER A 487 14.70 -31.52 1.77
C SER A 487 13.71 -31.26 0.62
N ALA A 488 13.75 -30.11 0.02
CA ALA A 488 12.82 -29.66 -1.03
C ALA A 488 12.87 -30.46 -2.36
N GLY A 489 13.05 -31.79 -2.29
CA GLY A 489 12.70 -32.69 -3.39
C GLY A 489 11.19 -32.77 -3.67
N ASP A 490 10.36 -32.27 -2.74
CA ASP A 490 8.90 -32.40 -2.81
C ASP A 490 8.15 -31.12 -3.23
N VAL A 491 8.82 -29.99 -3.41
CA VAL A 491 8.15 -28.79 -3.93
C VAL A 491 8.09 -28.88 -5.45
N LYS A 492 7.00 -29.41 -5.97
CA LYS A 492 6.63 -29.17 -7.37
C LYS A 492 6.38 -27.68 -7.55
N ILE A 493 7.38 -26.96 -8.03
CA ILE A 493 7.24 -25.59 -8.51
C ILE A 493 6.40 -25.68 -9.79
N PHE A 494 5.16 -25.24 -9.72
CA PHE A 494 4.26 -25.10 -10.86
C PHE A 494 4.62 -23.90 -11.70
#